data_29c7f1b78ba776103c1ec6189a2a8020
#
_entry.id   29c7f1b78ba776103c1ec6189a2a8020
#
_cell.length_a   1.000
_cell.length_b   1.000
_cell.length_c   1.000
_cell.angle_alpha   90.00
_cell.angle_beta   90.00
_cell.angle_gamma   90.00
#
_symmetry.space_group_name_H-M   'P 1'
#
loop_
_entity.id
_entity.type
_entity.pdbx_description
1 polymer ?
#
loop_
_entity_poly.entity_id
_entity_poly.type
_entity_poly.pdbx_seq_one_letter_code
_entity_poly.pdbx_strand_id
1 'polypeptide(L)'
;MIINYDELNRISFKVKKYPNASLLLVTKNRPQSIIKLLIDEGYSLFGENRVQEAHEKFSDLEGRNIKLHLIGPLQTNKVKLALTLFDTIQSIDRPKLVKEISKHINSDRNIKARDFFIQVNIGEESQKAGVSFNETKDLY
;
A
#
# COMPACT_ATOMS: atom_id res chain seq x y z
N MET A 1 -14.36 -16.80 -8.04
CA MET A 1 -14.24 -16.14 -6.70
C MET A 1 -15.18 -14.95 -6.72
N ILE A 2 -16.09 -14.86 -5.75
CA ILE A 2 -17.21 -13.90 -5.74
C ILE A 2 -16.92 -12.80 -4.70
N ILE A 3 -17.25 -11.56 -5.02
CA ILE A 3 -17.22 -10.44 -4.06
C ILE A 3 -18.39 -10.64 -3.10
N ASN A 4 -18.14 -10.56 -1.79
CA ASN A 4 -19.21 -10.52 -0.79
C ASN A 4 -19.74 -9.08 -0.68
N TYR A 5 -20.71 -8.74 -1.51
CA TYR A 5 -21.29 -7.40 -1.57
C TYR A 5 -22.02 -6.98 -0.30
N ASP A 6 -22.67 -7.92 0.40
CA ASP A 6 -23.37 -7.60 1.65
C ASP A 6 -22.39 -7.10 2.70
N GLU A 7 -21.26 -7.78 2.84
CA GLU A 7 -20.23 -7.40 3.79
C GLU A 7 -19.49 -6.12 3.34
N LEU A 8 -19.18 -5.98 2.05
CA LEU A 8 -18.56 -4.78 1.51
C LEU A 8 -19.44 -3.54 1.74
N ASN A 9 -20.73 -3.64 1.48
CA ASN A 9 -21.69 -2.57 1.69
C ASN A 9 -21.83 -2.24 3.19
N ARG A 10 -21.88 -3.25 4.05
CA ARG A 10 -21.94 -3.08 5.50
C ARG A 10 -20.75 -2.30 6.04
N ILE A 11 -19.53 -2.67 5.61
CA ILE A 11 -18.30 -1.98 6.03
C ILE A 11 -18.25 -0.57 5.44
N SER A 12 -18.53 -0.40 4.15
CA SER A 12 -18.56 0.89 3.48
C SER A 12 -19.52 1.88 4.16
N PHE A 13 -20.70 1.41 4.54
CA PHE A 13 -21.68 2.22 5.28
C PHE A 13 -21.16 2.64 6.65
N LYS A 14 -20.47 1.74 7.37
CA LYS A 14 -19.86 2.09 8.66
C LYS A 14 -18.76 3.14 8.51
N VAL A 15 -17.86 2.97 7.53
CA VAL A 15 -16.74 3.90 7.31
C VAL A 15 -17.25 5.30 6.93
N LYS A 16 -18.30 5.40 6.12
CA LYS A 16 -18.91 6.70 5.72
C LYS A 16 -19.40 7.56 6.89
N LYS A 17 -19.63 6.98 8.08
CA LYS A 17 -19.99 7.73 9.29
C LYS A 17 -18.83 8.50 9.91
N TYR A 18 -17.61 8.22 9.48
CA TYR A 18 -16.39 8.81 10.02
C TYR A 18 -15.67 9.58 8.92
N PRO A 19 -15.71 10.93 8.91
CA PRO A 19 -15.23 11.75 7.79
C PRO A 19 -13.71 11.61 7.54
N ASN A 20 -12.96 11.21 8.57
CA ASN A 20 -11.51 11.04 8.48
C ASN A 20 -11.08 9.57 8.27
N ALA A 21 -12.02 8.66 8.04
CA ALA A 21 -11.74 7.26 7.75
C ALA A 21 -11.92 6.95 6.27
N SER A 22 -11.08 6.07 5.75
CA SER A 22 -11.18 5.58 4.37
C SER A 22 -11.10 4.06 4.35
N LEU A 23 -11.86 3.43 3.46
CA LEU A 23 -11.83 1.99 3.26
C LEU A 23 -10.77 1.63 2.22
N LEU A 24 -9.71 0.95 2.65
CA LEU A 24 -8.69 0.40 1.77
C LEU A 24 -9.03 -1.06 1.45
N LEU A 25 -9.23 -1.36 0.18
CA LEU A 25 -9.54 -2.71 -0.29
C LEU A 25 -8.24 -3.50 -0.54
N VAL A 26 -8.01 -4.53 0.24
CA VAL A 26 -6.84 -5.40 0.09
C VAL A 26 -7.10 -6.43 -1.01
N THR A 27 -6.35 -6.32 -2.11
CA THR A 27 -6.55 -7.11 -3.33
C THR A 27 -5.47 -8.18 -3.59
N LYS A 28 -4.61 -8.44 -2.60
CA LYS A 28 -3.62 -9.52 -2.70
C LYS A 28 -4.29 -10.85 -3.05
N ASN A 29 -3.65 -11.62 -3.94
CA ASN A 29 -4.18 -12.90 -4.44
C ASN A 29 -5.56 -12.81 -5.12
N ARG A 30 -5.94 -11.63 -5.60
CA ARG A 30 -7.18 -11.44 -6.37
C ARG A 30 -6.83 -11.15 -7.84
N PRO A 31 -7.60 -11.68 -8.80
CA PRO A 31 -7.37 -11.40 -10.21
C PRO A 31 -7.72 -9.96 -10.55
N GLN A 32 -7.08 -9.42 -11.59
CA GLN A 32 -7.32 -8.04 -12.07
C GLN A 32 -8.79 -7.78 -12.43
N SER A 33 -9.53 -8.80 -12.90
CA SER A 33 -10.97 -8.66 -13.19
C SER A 33 -11.80 -8.21 -12.00
N ILE A 34 -11.48 -8.68 -10.79
CA ILE A 34 -12.15 -8.23 -9.56
C ILE A 34 -11.80 -6.77 -9.27
N ILE A 35 -10.56 -6.36 -9.49
CA ILE A 35 -10.12 -4.97 -9.29
C ILE A 35 -10.88 -4.05 -10.26
N LYS A 36 -11.00 -4.42 -11.53
CA LYS A 36 -11.74 -3.64 -12.54
C LYS A 36 -13.21 -3.46 -12.14
N LEU A 37 -13.88 -4.54 -11.69
CA LEU A 37 -15.25 -4.45 -11.18
C LEU A 37 -15.38 -3.45 -10.02
N LEU A 38 -14.47 -3.52 -9.04
CA LEU A 38 -14.48 -2.60 -7.89
C LEU A 38 -14.24 -1.15 -8.30
N ILE A 39 -13.36 -0.91 -9.28
CA ILE A 39 -13.12 0.42 -9.84
C ILE A 39 -14.39 0.96 -10.54
N ASP A 40 -15.05 0.13 -11.32
CA ASP A 40 -16.29 0.49 -12.04
C ASP A 40 -17.44 0.77 -11.05
N GLU A 41 -17.42 0.21 -9.85
CA GLU A 41 -18.32 0.52 -8.72
C GLU A 41 -17.92 1.76 -7.91
N GLY A 42 -16.84 2.43 -8.28
CA GLY A 42 -16.39 3.69 -7.65
C GLY A 42 -15.39 3.52 -6.51
N TYR A 43 -14.90 2.32 -6.24
CA TYR A 43 -13.80 2.15 -5.28
C TYR A 43 -12.48 2.59 -5.91
N SER A 44 -11.69 3.35 -5.16
CA SER A 44 -10.46 3.96 -5.67
C SER A 44 -9.23 3.72 -4.80
N LEU A 45 -9.37 3.10 -3.63
CA LEU A 45 -8.28 2.90 -2.68
C LEU A 45 -7.99 1.42 -2.49
N PHE A 46 -6.81 0.98 -2.95
CA PHE A 46 -6.40 -0.43 -2.99
C PHE A 46 -5.10 -0.67 -2.22
N GLY A 47 -4.96 -1.86 -1.64
CA GLY A 47 -3.77 -2.28 -0.93
C GLY A 47 -3.21 -3.60 -1.45
N GLU A 48 -1.90 -3.64 -1.68
CA GLU A 48 -1.17 -4.82 -2.11
C GLU A 48 0.01 -5.14 -1.17
N ASN A 49 0.32 -6.42 -1.07
CA ASN A 49 1.42 -6.88 -0.22
C ASN A 49 2.74 -7.02 -0.97
N ARG A 50 2.71 -7.21 -2.29
CA ARG A 50 3.89 -7.51 -3.11
C ARG A 50 3.97 -6.57 -4.31
N VAL A 51 5.14 -5.96 -4.50
CA VAL A 51 5.38 -5.00 -5.58
C VAL A 51 5.17 -5.64 -6.96
N GLN A 52 5.67 -6.87 -7.16
CA GLN A 52 5.56 -7.56 -8.44
C GLN A 52 4.11 -7.89 -8.79
N GLU A 53 3.36 -8.45 -7.85
CA GLU A 53 1.93 -8.77 -8.03
C GLU A 53 1.11 -7.51 -8.33
N ALA A 54 1.40 -6.42 -7.61
CA ALA A 54 0.77 -5.13 -7.86
C ALA A 54 1.08 -4.59 -9.26
N HIS A 55 2.33 -4.67 -9.71
CA HIS A 55 2.73 -4.23 -11.04
C HIS A 55 1.95 -4.98 -12.13
N GLU A 56 1.86 -6.30 -12.04
CA GLU A 56 1.12 -7.13 -13.01
C GLU A 56 -0.38 -6.79 -13.07
N LYS A 57 -0.97 -6.38 -11.96
CA LYS A 57 -2.40 -6.09 -11.85
C LYS A 57 -2.78 -4.65 -12.19
N PHE A 58 -1.92 -3.68 -11.90
CA PHE A 58 -2.27 -2.26 -11.92
C PHE A 58 -1.58 -1.46 -13.04
N SER A 59 -0.56 -2.00 -13.72
CA SER A 59 0.13 -1.29 -14.81
C SER A 59 -0.82 -0.88 -15.94
N ASP A 60 -1.77 -1.74 -16.31
CA ASP A 60 -2.76 -1.45 -17.37
C ASP A 60 -3.91 -0.53 -16.90
N LEU A 61 -3.91 -0.14 -15.64
CA LEU A 61 -4.94 0.70 -15.03
C LEU A 61 -4.44 2.15 -14.84
N GLU A 62 -3.30 2.50 -15.40
CA GLU A 62 -2.79 3.87 -15.42
C GLU A 62 -3.81 4.83 -16.03
N GLY A 63 -3.95 6.01 -15.42
CA GLY A 63 -4.97 7.00 -15.84
C GLY A 63 -6.34 6.83 -15.20
N ARG A 64 -6.63 5.72 -14.52
CA ARG A 64 -7.79 5.59 -13.65
C ARG A 64 -7.56 6.36 -12.35
N ASN A 65 -8.64 6.92 -11.77
CA ASN A 65 -8.56 7.60 -10.48
C ASN A 65 -8.48 6.60 -9.33
N ILE A 66 -7.30 5.98 -9.17
CA ILE A 66 -7.01 5.00 -8.11
C ILE A 66 -5.78 5.42 -7.30
N LYS A 67 -5.83 5.10 -6.01
CA LYS A 67 -4.68 5.18 -5.10
C LYS A 67 -4.28 3.79 -4.67
N LEU A 68 -3.02 3.47 -4.83
CA LEU A 68 -2.46 2.16 -4.54
C LEU A 68 -1.47 2.25 -3.39
N HIS A 69 -1.71 1.49 -2.32
CA HIS A 69 -0.86 1.42 -1.14
C HIS A 69 -0.09 0.10 -1.08
N LEU A 70 1.21 0.17 -0.84
CA LEU A 70 1.98 -1.00 -0.44
C LEU A 70 1.84 -1.18 1.07
N ILE A 71 1.21 -2.28 1.46
CA ILE A 71 0.96 -2.62 2.86
C ILE A 71 1.77 -3.84 3.35
N GLY A 72 2.49 -4.50 2.46
CA GLY A 72 3.39 -5.61 2.78
C GLY A 72 4.86 -5.19 2.78
N PRO A 73 5.78 -6.08 3.21
CA PRO A 73 7.20 -5.76 3.36
C PRO A 73 7.84 -5.37 2.02
N LEU A 74 8.64 -4.31 2.04
CA LEU A 74 9.36 -3.82 0.86
C LEU A 74 10.83 -4.27 0.88
N GLN A 75 11.22 -5.02 -0.14
CA GLN A 75 12.62 -5.37 -0.39
C GLN A 75 13.38 -4.18 -1.01
N THR A 76 14.64 -3.96 -0.61
CA THR A 76 15.45 -2.83 -1.12
C THR A 76 15.62 -2.85 -2.64
N ASN A 77 15.78 -4.03 -3.25
CA ASN A 77 15.89 -4.18 -4.70
C ASN A 77 14.59 -3.90 -5.48
N LYS A 78 13.47 -3.72 -4.79
CA LYS A 78 12.15 -3.37 -5.38
C LYS A 78 11.75 -1.92 -5.13
N VAL A 79 12.55 -1.15 -4.40
CA VAL A 79 12.24 0.24 -4.03
C VAL A 79 11.95 1.09 -5.26
N LYS A 80 12.80 1.06 -6.29
CA LYS A 80 12.60 1.85 -7.50
C LYS A 80 11.23 1.59 -8.13
N LEU A 81 10.86 0.33 -8.34
CA LEU A 81 9.56 -0.05 -8.90
C LEU A 81 8.41 0.33 -7.96
N ALA A 82 8.57 0.14 -6.66
CA ALA A 82 7.55 0.52 -5.69
C ALA A 82 7.26 2.02 -5.72
N LEU A 83 8.28 2.86 -5.79
CA LEU A 83 8.15 4.31 -5.80
C LEU A 83 7.43 4.85 -7.06
N THR A 84 7.52 4.16 -8.19
CA THR A 84 6.83 4.56 -9.43
C THR A 84 5.40 4.01 -9.51
N LEU A 85 5.09 2.94 -8.77
CA LEU A 85 3.80 2.25 -8.86
C LEU A 85 2.81 2.68 -7.76
N PHE A 86 3.26 2.77 -6.52
CA PHE A 86 2.41 3.05 -5.37
C PHE A 86 2.33 4.56 -5.06
N ASP A 87 1.18 4.98 -4.53
CA ASP A 87 0.98 6.33 -3.99
C ASP A 87 1.51 6.43 -2.56
N THR A 88 1.36 5.35 -1.78
CA THR A 88 1.74 5.29 -0.36
C THR A 88 2.49 3.99 -0.06
N ILE A 89 3.56 4.07 0.73
CA ILE A 89 4.28 2.92 1.28
C ILE A 89 4.08 2.90 2.79
N GLN A 90 3.37 1.88 3.30
CA GLN A 90 3.00 1.78 4.72
C GLN A 90 3.93 0.87 5.55
N SER A 91 5.00 0.39 4.98
CA SER A 91 5.81 -0.69 5.55
C SER A 91 7.29 -0.34 5.73
N ILE A 92 7.58 0.91 6.05
CA ILE A 92 8.96 1.34 6.36
C ILE A 92 9.32 0.79 7.75
N ASP A 93 10.30 -0.11 7.79
CA ASP A 93 10.62 -0.90 8.98
C ASP A 93 12.10 -0.95 9.34
N ARG A 94 12.98 -0.25 8.59
CA ARG A 94 14.44 -0.30 8.84
C ARG A 94 15.20 0.83 8.16
N PRO A 95 16.35 1.28 8.74
CA PRO A 95 17.17 2.37 8.19
C PRO A 95 17.69 2.12 6.77
N LYS A 96 18.04 0.86 6.45
CA LYS A 96 18.51 0.48 5.11
C LYS A 96 17.46 0.77 4.04
N LEU A 97 16.16 0.56 4.35
CA LEU A 97 15.08 0.83 3.44
C LEU A 97 14.87 2.34 3.24
N VAL A 98 14.91 3.11 4.32
CA VAL A 98 14.84 4.59 4.29
C VAL A 98 15.95 5.17 3.39
N LYS A 99 17.19 4.70 3.59
CA LYS A 99 18.34 5.15 2.79
C LYS A 99 18.17 4.85 1.30
N GLU A 100 17.65 3.68 0.94
CA GLU A 100 17.42 3.33 -0.47
C GLU A 100 16.28 4.15 -1.07
N ILE A 101 15.19 4.39 -0.34
CA ILE A 101 14.09 5.26 -0.75
C ILE A 101 14.60 6.68 -1.01
N SER A 102 15.33 7.27 -0.07
CA SER A 102 15.88 8.62 -0.17
C SER A 102 16.78 8.79 -1.40
N LYS A 103 17.62 7.80 -1.70
CA LYS A 103 18.47 7.78 -2.88
C LYS A 103 17.65 7.91 -4.17
N HIS A 104 16.56 7.17 -4.30
CA HIS A 104 15.72 7.20 -5.50
C HIS A 104 14.87 8.47 -5.58
N ILE A 105 14.31 8.95 -4.48
CA ILE A 105 13.52 10.20 -4.46
C ILE A 105 14.34 11.37 -4.97
N ASN A 106 15.63 11.44 -4.63
CA ASN A 106 16.50 12.54 -5.03
C ASN A 106 16.99 12.43 -6.49
N SER A 107 16.92 11.26 -7.12
CA SER A 107 17.50 11.00 -8.42
C SER A 107 16.49 10.78 -9.56
N ASP A 108 15.24 10.41 -9.26
CA ASP A 108 14.23 10.03 -10.24
C ASP A 108 13.03 10.99 -10.22
N ARG A 109 12.68 11.51 -11.41
CA ARG A 109 11.53 12.43 -11.57
C ARG A 109 10.19 11.71 -11.72
N ASN A 110 10.20 10.39 -11.93
CA ASN A 110 8.98 9.60 -12.16
C ASN A 110 8.42 8.96 -10.87
N ILE A 111 8.75 9.53 -9.71
CA ILE A 111 8.26 9.04 -8.42
C ILE A 111 6.79 9.40 -8.24
N LYS A 112 5.95 8.40 -8.07
CA LYS A 112 4.52 8.53 -7.75
C LYS A 112 4.28 8.59 -6.23
N ALA A 113 5.05 7.81 -5.44
CA ALA A 113 4.90 7.73 -3.99
C ALA A 113 5.10 9.10 -3.32
N ARG A 114 4.14 9.49 -2.47
CA ARG A 114 4.16 10.76 -1.72
C ARG A 114 4.10 10.54 -0.21
N ASP A 115 3.47 9.47 0.22
CA ASP A 115 3.26 9.18 1.64
C ASP A 115 4.06 7.94 2.06
N PHE A 116 4.74 8.06 3.20
CA PHE A 116 5.58 7.00 3.75
C PHE A 116 5.26 6.83 5.24
N PHE A 117 4.84 5.62 5.64
CA PHE A 117 4.50 5.31 7.02
C PHE A 117 5.51 4.34 7.61
N ILE A 118 5.94 4.63 8.83
CA ILE A 118 6.78 3.72 9.60
C ILE A 118 5.88 2.63 10.18
N GLN A 119 6.24 1.38 9.92
CA GLN A 119 5.58 0.22 10.52
C GLN A 119 6.20 -0.08 11.87
N VAL A 120 5.40 0.01 12.93
CA VAL A 120 5.83 -0.29 14.30
C VAL A 120 5.30 -1.65 14.75
N ASN A 121 6.17 -2.49 15.30
CA ASN A 121 5.81 -3.77 15.90
C ASN A 121 5.45 -3.56 17.39
N ILE A 122 4.21 -3.16 17.64
CA ILE A 122 3.73 -2.83 19.00
C ILE A 122 3.76 -4.05 19.93
N GLY A 123 3.49 -5.25 19.40
CA GLY A 123 3.46 -6.49 20.18
C GLY A 123 4.83 -7.10 20.44
N GLU A 124 5.90 -6.52 19.92
CA GLU A 124 7.29 -7.03 20.01
C GLU A 124 7.43 -8.51 19.62
N GLU A 125 6.56 -8.96 18.70
CA GLU A 125 6.55 -10.33 18.20
C GLU A 125 7.67 -10.53 17.18
N SER A 126 8.65 -11.36 17.50
CA SER A 126 9.87 -11.54 16.68
C SER A 126 9.62 -11.99 15.23
N GLN A 127 8.47 -12.63 14.94
CA GLN A 127 8.07 -13.08 13.61
C GLN A 127 7.38 -12.00 12.78
N LYS A 128 7.02 -10.85 13.37
CA LYS A 128 6.35 -9.74 12.67
C LYS A 128 7.34 -8.68 12.24
N ALA A 129 7.09 -8.10 11.07
CA ALA A 129 7.82 -6.94 10.57
C ALA A 129 7.44 -5.68 11.35
N GLY A 130 8.31 -4.67 11.27
CA GLY A 130 8.15 -3.39 11.95
C GLY A 130 9.30 -3.13 12.93
N VAL A 131 9.63 -1.87 13.11
CA VAL A 131 10.58 -1.44 14.14
C VAL A 131 9.96 -1.51 15.53
N SER A 132 10.78 -1.65 16.56
CA SER A 132 10.30 -1.48 17.93
C SER A 132 9.84 -0.03 18.17
N PHE A 133 9.03 0.17 19.18
CA PHE A 133 8.55 1.51 19.53
C PHE A 133 9.71 2.48 19.81
N ASN A 134 10.77 2.00 20.45
CA ASN A 134 11.95 2.82 20.79
C ASN A 134 12.76 3.24 19.56
N GLU A 135 12.86 2.37 18.54
CA GLU A 135 13.60 2.65 17.30
C GLU A 135 12.82 3.54 16.32
N THR A 136 11.54 3.81 16.58
CA THR A 136 10.70 4.62 15.68
C THR A 136 11.26 6.02 15.48
N LYS A 137 11.82 6.63 16.51
CA LYS A 137 12.41 7.98 16.45
C LYS A 137 13.66 8.06 15.57
N ASP A 138 14.41 6.97 15.48
CA ASP A 138 15.64 6.92 14.69
C ASP A 138 15.34 6.75 13.19
N LEU A 139 14.11 6.32 12.86
CA LEU A 139 13.66 6.17 11.47
C LEU A 139 13.00 7.45 10.92
N TYR A 140 12.48 8.30 11.78
CA TYR A 140 11.81 9.55 11.42
C TYR A 140 12.82 10.64 11.11
#